data_52a45407af91ee21a2b55591fd43e8ae
#
_entry.id   52a45407af91ee21a2b55591fd43e8ae
#
_cell.length_a   1.000
_cell.length_b   1.000
_cell.length_c   1.000
_cell.angle_alpha   90.00
_cell.angle_beta   90.00
_cell.angle_gamma   90.00
#
_symmetry.space_group_name_H-M   'P 1'
#
loop_
_entity.id
_entity.type
_entity.pdbx_description
1 polymer ?
#
loop_
_entity_poly.entity_id
_entity_poly.type
_entity_poly.pdbx_seq_one_letter_code
_entity_poly.pdbx_strand_id
1 'polypeptide(L)'
;MVAAAKTPPAQTSASTSGFGLIAPDTSGMNFYRADPILADLLRIHLPGALFQHIEPHLDRLGSLAGGHLDECARLADKHGPVLHQRDRFGNDRQWIEYHPAYRELERAAYGEFGIHAMSHRKGILGWADTYPAVAKHAFTFLFNQAEFGLGCPINVTDGAARLLSRFGDDALKAKYLDGLTQTDMSKLTQGGQFMTEKEGGSDVGKLTTRAVQDGGHWRLYGEKWFCSNADAKMVMLLARPEGAVGGTQGVGLFLMPRELDDGSPNHYRIVRLKDKLGTRSMASGEIKLEGAIAYAVGRLDRGFVQMAEMVNWSRLSNGVKSAALMRRAHHDANTVANNRVVFGRRIIDMPLARRQLMKIMLATEQAVSMSFVTADALDRAEAGSQDAAALLRVLTPTLKYRATRDARKVCGEAMEMRGGIGYIEEFATPRLLRDAHLGSVWEGTGNIVALDTLKRAVGRHGAEAALGADLHARIDDAPGIPKVWRDRLHHLTDKAIGFARDVAGRSENEAEARRATSTLYHVASAVTFAWEGSRIHAMRGDARRLGLSRLVVGHRL
;
A
#
# COMPACT_ATOMS: atom_id res chain seq x y z
N MET A 1 57.08 20.45 -20.84
CA MET A 1 56.13 19.32 -20.64
C MET A 1 54.73 19.91 -20.56
N VAL A 2 53.98 19.75 -21.67
CA VAL A 2 52.61 20.30 -21.78
C VAL A 2 51.66 19.26 -21.24
N ALA A 3 50.86 19.62 -20.22
CA ALA A 3 49.87 18.77 -19.63
C ALA A 3 48.70 18.56 -20.60
N ALA A 4 48.39 17.28 -20.92
CA ALA A 4 47.28 16.91 -21.78
C ALA A 4 45.95 17.21 -21.10
N ALA A 5 45.13 18.03 -21.74
CA ALA A 5 43.76 18.29 -21.35
C ALA A 5 42.91 17.01 -21.50
N LYS A 6 42.29 16.58 -20.43
CA LYS A 6 41.31 15.48 -20.46
C LYS A 6 40.04 15.95 -21.15
N THR A 7 39.72 15.34 -22.27
CA THR A 7 38.44 15.47 -22.99
C THR A 7 37.27 15.06 -22.07
N PRO A 8 36.20 15.85 -21.95
CA PRO A 8 35.02 15.43 -21.21
C PRO A 8 34.29 14.31 -21.99
N PRO A 9 33.59 13.38 -21.30
CA PRO A 9 32.87 12.29 -21.97
C PRO A 9 31.75 12.85 -22.86
N ALA A 10 31.62 12.24 -24.03
CA ALA A 10 30.62 12.61 -25.03
C ALA A 10 29.20 12.61 -24.44
N GLN A 11 28.53 13.73 -24.50
CA GLN A 11 27.10 13.85 -24.24
C GLN A 11 26.36 13.07 -25.33
N THR A 12 25.68 12.00 -24.99
CA THR A 12 24.66 11.37 -25.84
C THR A 12 23.54 12.38 -26.03
N SER A 13 23.41 12.89 -27.25
CA SER A 13 22.38 13.82 -27.66
C SER A 13 21.01 13.14 -27.71
N ALA A 14 20.29 13.11 -26.57
CA ALA A 14 18.85 13.11 -26.61
C ALA A 14 18.44 14.55 -26.94
N SER A 15 17.64 14.75 -27.98
CA SER A 15 17.10 16.04 -28.36
C SER A 15 16.15 16.53 -27.24
N THR A 16 16.70 17.19 -26.24
CA THR A 16 15.91 17.90 -25.23
C THR A 16 15.38 19.17 -25.89
N SER A 17 14.07 19.23 -26.13
CA SER A 17 13.40 20.50 -26.33
C SER A 17 13.82 21.44 -25.19
N GLY A 18 13.99 22.75 -25.44
CA GLY A 18 14.41 23.71 -24.41
C GLY A 18 13.55 23.66 -23.13
N PHE A 19 12.35 23.13 -23.23
CA PHE A 19 11.42 22.89 -22.14
C PHE A 19 11.91 21.81 -21.14
N GLY A 20 12.55 20.73 -21.60
CA GLY A 20 13.13 19.68 -20.73
C GLY A 20 14.24 20.21 -19.81
N LEU A 21 14.91 21.30 -20.19
CA LEU A 21 15.92 21.97 -19.34
C LEU A 21 15.27 22.82 -18.23
N ILE A 22 14.08 23.37 -18.48
CA ILE A 22 13.34 24.20 -17.51
C ILE A 22 12.56 23.34 -16.52
N ALA A 23 11.94 22.27 -17.00
CA ALA A 23 11.06 21.40 -16.21
C ALA A 23 11.39 19.91 -16.41
N PRO A 24 12.60 19.47 -16.03
CA PRO A 24 12.95 18.06 -16.14
C PRO A 24 12.00 17.21 -15.27
N ASP A 25 11.57 16.05 -15.77
CA ASP A 25 10.72 15.10 -15.05
C ASP A 25 11.15 13.66 -15.28
N THR A 26 10.37 12.72 -14.77
CA THR A 26 10.65 11.28 -14.84
C THR A 26 9.89 10.57 -15.95
N SER A 27 9.26 11.32 -16.87
CA SER A 27 8.52 10.73 -18.00
C SER A 27 9.43 9.86 -18.86
N GLY A 28 8.98 8.61 -19.10
CA GLY A 28 9.76 7.60 -19.84
C GLY A 28 10.85 6.90 -19.03
N MET A 29 11.05 7.24 -17.76
CA MET A 29 11.99 6.54 -16.88
C MET A 29 11.50 5.12 -16.57
N ASN A 30 12.34 4.11 -16.74
CA ASN A 30 12.02 2.78 -16.22
C ASN A 30 12.22 2.77 -14.70
N PHE A 31 11.13 2.71 -13.92
CA PHE A 31 11.19 2.78 -12.45
C PHE A 31 11.83 1.57 -11.79
N TYR A 32 11.89 0.42 -12.45
CA TYR A 32 12.65 -0.72 -11.94
C TYR A 32 14.15 -0.49 -12.10
N ARG A 33 14.61 -0.09 -13.28
CA ARG A 33 16.04 0.17 -13.55
C ARG A 33 16.57 1.37 -12.80
N ALA A 34 15.72 2.36 -12.53
CA ALA A 34 16.07 3.55 -11.75
C ALA A 34 16.22 3.27 -10.24
N ASP A 35 15.77 2.10 -9.77
CA ASP A 35 15.84 1.68 -8.37
C ASP A 35 16.61 0.35 -8.20
N PRO A 36 17.95 0.36 -8.32
CA PRO A 36 18.75 -0.87 -8.19
C PRO A 36 18.63 -1.52 -6.81
N ILE A 37 18.23 -0.76 -5.79
CA ILE A 37 18.02 -1.29 -4.44
C ILE A 37 16.82 -2.25 -4.39
N LEU A 38 15.79 -2.01 -5.20
CA LEU A 38 14.66 -2.94 -5.28
C LEU A 38 15.11 -4.35 -5.67
N ALA A 39 15.96 -4.47 -6.70
CA ALA A 39 16.50 -5.76 -7.12
C ALA A 39 17.34 -6.43 -6.03
N ASP A 40 18.18 -5.66 -5.32
CA ASP A 40 18.99 -6.19 -4.22
C ASP A 40 18.12 -6.71 -3.07
N LEU A 41 17.08 -5.97 -2.67
CA LEU A 41 16.14 -6.41 -1.64
C LEU A 41 15.39 -7.67 -2.03
N LEU A 42 14.96 -7.77 -3.29
CA LEU A 42 14.29 -8.98 -3.78
C LEU A 42 15.22 -10.19 -3.78
N ARG A 43 16.51 -10.02 -4.11
CA ARG A 43 17.51 -11.11 -4.00
C ARG A 43 17.75 -11.56 -2.56
N ILE A 44 17.58 -10.67 -1.59
CA ILE A 44 17.71 -11.01 -0.16
C ILE A 44 16.52 -11.86 0.33
N HIS A 45 15.31 -11.54 -0.13
CA HIS A 45 14.07 -12.09 0.41
C HIS A 45 13.45 -13.21 -0.42
N LEU A 46 13.86 -13.40 -1.69
CA LEU A 46 13.26 -14.39 -2.59
C LEU A 46 14.24 -15.51 -2.95
N PRO A 47 13.73 -16.72 -3.19
CA PRO A 47 14.51 -17.77 -3.84
C PRO A 47 15.04 -17.30 -5.20
N GLY A 48 16.28 -17.63 -5.52
CA GLY A 48 16.95 -17.17 -6.76
C GLY A 48 16.19 -17.50 -8.05
N ALA A 49 15.58 -18.67 -8.14
CA ALA A 49 14.76 -19.07 -9.30
C ALA A 49 13.53 -18.18 -9.46
N LEU A 50 12.85 -17.83 -8.37
CA LEU A 50 11.69 -16.94 -8.40
C LEU A 50 12.11 -15.51 -8.79
N PHE A 51 13.21 -15.01 -8.21
CA PHE A 51 13.73 -13.69 -8.57
C PHE A 51 14.05 -13.61 -10.06
N GLN A 52 14.79 -14.59 -10.60
CA GLN A 52 15.12 -14.65 -12.02
C GLN A 52 13.87 -14.70 -12.92
N HIS A 53 12.82 -15.40 -12.47
CA HIS A 53 11.56 -15.47 -13.21
C HIS A 53 10.83 -14.12 -13.25
N ILE A 54 10.74 -13.40 -12.12
CA ILE A 54 9.96 -12.16 -12.05
C ILE A 54 10.72 -10.93 -12.56
N GLU A 55 12.04 -10.94 -12.60
CA GLU A 55 12.86 -9.77 -12.95
C GLU A 55 12.51 -9.17 -14.33
N PRO A 56 12.33 -9.95 -15.43
CA PRO A 56 11.89 -9.40 -16.71
C PRO A 56 10.48 -8.76 -16.65
N HIS A 57 9.58 -9.31 -15.86
CA HIS A 57 8.23 -8.76 -15.66
C HIS A 57 8.25 -7.47 -14.85
N LEU A 58 9.11 -7.37 -13.83
CA LEU A 58 9.33 -6.14 -13.06
C LEU A 58 9.96 -5.05 -13.94
N ASP A 59 10.90 -5.39 -14.79
CA ASP A 59 11.51 -4.46 -15.74
C ASP A 59 10.47 -3.90 -16.73
N ARG A 60 9.60 -4.78 -17.25
CA ARG A 60 8.50 -4.39 -18.13
C ARG A 60 7.51 -3.49 -17.42
N LEU A 61 7.07 -3.86 -16.20
CA LEU A 61 6.16 -3.03 -15.41
C LEU A 61 6.81 -1.68 -15.07
N GLY A 62 8.09 -1.66 -14.72
CA GLY A 62 8.83 -0.43 -14.43
C GLY A 62 8.87 0.53 -15.62
N SER A 63 9.03 0.00 -16.84
CA SER A 63 8.96 0.79 -18.07
C SER A 63 7.56 1.34 -18.33
N LEU A 64 6.53 0.51 -18.17
CA LEU A 64 5.14 0.93 -18.33
C LEU A 64 4.73 1.97 -17.28
N ALA A 65 5.11 1.79 -16.02
CA ALA A 65 4.77 2.67 -14.91
C ALA A 65 5.40 4.07 -15.04
N GLY A 66 6.61 4.18 -15.63
CA GLY A 66 7.22 5.48 -15.88
C GLY A 66 6.85 6.10 -17.24
N GLY A 67 6.11 5.37 -18.09
CA GLY A 67 5.69 5.82 -19.42
C GLY A 67 4.17 5.80 -19.59
N HIS A 68 3.66 4.80 -20.32
CA HIS A 68 2.25 4.73 -20.72
C HIS A 68 1.26 4.77 -19.53
N LEU A 69 1.53 4.02 -18.45
CA LEU A 69 0.61 3.99 -17.30
C LEU A 69 0.62 5.29 -16.49
N ASP A 70 1.74 6.03 -16.45
CA ASP A 70 1.77 7.36 -15.83
C ASP A 70 0.89 8.36 -16.58
N GLU A 71 0.92 8.34 -17.91
CA GLU A 71 0.04 9.17 -18.71
C GLU A 71 -1.44 8.75 -18.56
N CYS A 72 -1.73 7.45 -18.54
CA CYS A 72 -3.06 6.95 -18.24
C CYS A 72 -3.57 7.41 -16.87
N ALA A 73 -2.70 7.38 -15.85
CA ALA A 73 -3.03 7.84 -14.51
C ALA A 73 -3.30 9.34 -14.45
N ARG A 74 -2.54 10.16 -15.20
CA ARG A 74 -2.76 11.61 -15.34
C ARG A 74 -4.14 11.89 -15.96
N LEU A 75 -4.49 11.19 -17.02
CA LEU A 75 -5.79 11.34 -17.69
C LEU A 75 -6.95 10.86 -16.82
N ALA A 76 -6.80 9.72 -16.15
CA ALA A 76 -7.83 9.17 -15.26
C ALA A 76 -8.08 10.05 -14.02
N ASP A 77 -7.02 10.69 -13.47
CA ASP A 77 -7.15 11.65 -12.35
C ASP A 77 -7.86 12.93 -12.80
N LYS A 78 -7.52 13.42 -13.99
CA LYS A 78 -8.14 14.63 -14.58
C LYS A 78 -9.60 14.42 -14.97
N HIS A 79 -9.93 13.24 -15.45
CA HIS A 79 -11.27 12.85 -15.92
C HIS A 79 -11.81 11.72 -15.04
N GLY A 80 -12.17 12.07 -13.80
CA GLY A 80 -12.68 11.11 -12.81
C GLY A 80 -13.99 10.44 -13.23
N PRO A 81 -14.40 9.37 -12.54
CA PRO A 81 -15.58 8.59 -12.85
C PRO A 81 -16.89 9.41 -12.72
N VAL A 82 -17.85 9.14 -13.60
CA VAL A 82 -19.16 9.77 -13.62
C VAL A 82 -20.24 8.72 -13.37
N LEU A 83 -21.12 8.97 -12.40
CA LEU A 83 -22.25 8.11 -12.11
C LEU A 83 -23.44 8.49 -12.99
N HIS A 84 -23.96 7.53 -13.75
CA HIS A 84 -25.23 7.60 -14.45
C HIS A 84 -26.25 6.76 -13.70
N GLN A 85 -27.28 7.40 -13.15
CA GLN A 85 -28.30 6.72 -12.36
C GLN A 85 -29.40 6.10 -13.23
N ARG A 86 -29.66 6.68 -14.40
CA ARG A 86 -30.72 6.25 -15.32
C ARG A 86 -30.22 6.12 -16.73
N ASP A 87 -30.85 5.21 -17.49
CA ASP A 87 -30.66 5.16 -18.94
C ASP A 87 -31.46 6.28 -19.63
N ARG A 88 -31.32 6.38 -20.95
CA ARG A 88 -32.05 7.38 -21.76
C ARG A 88 -33.59 7.18 -21.80
N PHE A 89 -34.08 6.04 -21.35
CA PHE A 89 -35.50 5.71 -21.29
C PHE A 89 -36.10 5.96 -19.90
N GLY A 90 -35.29 6.43 -18.93
CA GLY A 90 -35.72 6.69 -17.56
C GLY A 90 -35.68 5.47 -16.62
N ASN A 91 -35.20 4.31 -17.08
CA ASN A 91 -35.05 3.14 -16.23
C ASN A 91 -33.88 3.34 -15.26
N ASP A 92 -34.07 2.93 -14.02
CA ASP A 92 -32.98 2.91 -13.02
C ASP A 92 -31.93 1.88 -13.44
N ARG A 93 -30.82 2.37 -13.93
CA ARG A 93 -29.71 1.55 -14.40
C ARG A 93 -28.40 2.21 -14.00
N GLN A 94 -28.02 2.01 -12.76
CA GLN A 94 -26.83 2.64 -12.21
C GLN A 94 -25.55 2.03 -12.80
N TRP A 95 -24.76 2.86 -13.48
CA TRP A 95 -23.45 2.49 -13.98
C TRP A 95 -22.47 3.65 -13.84
N ILE A 96 -21.20 3.31 -13.73
CA ILE A 96 -20.13 4.29 -13.60
C ILE A 96 -19.34 4.30 -14.90
N GLU A 97 -19.28 5.47 -15.52
CA GLU A 97 -18.42 5.73 -16.67
C GLU A 97 -17.03 6.10 -16.20
N TYR A 98 -16.04 5.36 -16.69
CA TYR A 98 -14.63 5.65 -16.46
C TYR A 98 -13.97 6.10 -17.77
N HIS A 99 -13.02 7.01 -17.65
CA HIS A 99 -12.19 7.38 -18.80
C HIS A 99 -11.47 6.15 -19.37
N PRO A 100 -11.29 6.01 -20.71
CA PRO A 100 -10.58 4.86 -21.31
C PRO A 100 -9.20 4.59 -20.71
N ALA A 101 -8.46 5.64 -20.32
CA ALA A 101 -7.17 5.50 -19.67
C ALA A 101 -7.24 4.73 -18.33
N TYR A 102 -8.36 4.85 -17.57
CA TYR A 102 -8.54 4.03 -16.36
C TYR A 102 -8.70 2.54 -16.71
N ARG A 103 -9.40 2.23 -17.81
CA ARG A 103 -9.54 0.85 -18.30
C ARG A 103 -8.21 0.25 -18.76
N GLU A 104 -7.31 1.07 -19.31
CA GLU A 104 -5.93 0.64 -19.61
C GLU A 104 -5.14 0.29 -18.34
N LEU A 105 -5.29 1.09 -17.28
CA LEU A 105 -4.69 0.80 -15.97
C LEU A 105 -5.24 -0.51 -15.38
N GLU A 106 -6.56 -0.74 -15.46
CA GLU A 106 -7.19 -1.99 -15.04
C GLU A 106 -6.66 -3.19 -15.85
N ARG A 107 -6.60 -3.06 -17.16
CA ARG A 107 -6.09 -4.12 -18.05
C ARG A 107 -4.65 -4.50 -17.71
N ALA A 108 -3.80 -3.52 -17.43
CA ALA A 108 -2.44 -3.79 -16.99
C ALA A 108 -2.42 -4.50 -15.62
N ALA A 109 -3.09 -3.94 -14.61
CA ALA A 109 -3.01 -4.43 -13.24
C ALA A 109 -3.67 -5.79 -13.02
N TYR A 110 -4.89 -5.97 -13.55
CA TYR A 110 -5.68 -7.20 -13.37
C TYR A 110 -5.38 -8.24 -14.48
N GLY A 111 -5.35 -7.79 -15.74
CA GLY A 111 -5.24 -8.68 -16.89
C GLY A 111 -3.79 -9.12 -17.15
N GLU A 112 -2.90 -8.16 -17.38
CA GLU A 112 -1.53 -8.45 -17.80
C GLU A 112 -0.66 -8.97 -16.65
N PHE A 113 -0.63 -8.23 -15.52
CA PHE A 113 0.21 -8.60 -14.38
C PHE A 113 -0.51 -9.44 -13.32
N GLY A 114 -1.84 -9.45 -13.28
CA GLY A 114 -2.61 -10.25 -12.34
C GLY A 114 -2.32 -9.96 -10.86
N ILE A 115 -1.99 -8.71 -10.50
CA ILE A 115 -1.46 -8.34 -9.16
C ILE A 115 -2.39 -8.79 -8.03
N HIS A 116 -3.72 -8.68 -8.22
CA HIS A 116 -4.75 -9.08 -7.25
C HIS A 116 -4.78 -10.60 -7.02
N ALA A 117 -4.38 -11.38 -8.03
CA ALA A 117 -4.52 -12.83 -8.05
C ALA A 117 -3.23 -13.57 -7.66
N MET A 118 -2.09 -12.89 -7.61
CA MET A 118 -0.76 -13.49 -7.43
C MET A 118 -0.67 -14.42 -6.20
N SER A 119 -1.30 -14.06 -5.09
CA SER A 119 -1.28 -14.89 -3.86
C SER A 119 -2.35 -15.98 -3.82
N HIS A 120 -3.20 -16.10 -4.87
CA HIS A 120 -4.37 -16.97 -4.87
C HIS A 120 -4.39 -17.95 -6.03
N ARG A 121 -3.81 -17.59 -7.18
CA ARG A 121 -3.88 -18.36 -8.43
C ARG A 121 -2.48 -18.72 -8.91
N LYS A 122 -2.30 -20.00 -9.24
CA LYS A 122 -1.11 -20.51 -9.93
C LYS A 122 -1.13 -20.10 -11.41
N GLY A 123 0.03 -20.05 -12.03
CA GLY A 123 0.16 -19.76 -13.45
C GLY A 123 0.20 -18.27 -13.80
N ILE A 124 0.06 -17.35 -12.83
CA ILE A 124 0.21 -15.92 -13.10
C ILE A 124 1.61 -15.63 -13.66
N LEU A 125 1.68 -14.90 -14.75
CA LEU A 125 2.94 -14.61 -15.47
C LEU A 125 3.78 -15.88 -15.81
N GLY A 126 3.13 -17.04 -15.87
CA GLY A 126 3.80 -18.32 -16.17
C GLY A 126 4.46 -19.01 -14.96
N TRP A 127 4.34 -18.48 -13.75
CA TRP A 127 4.87 -19.14 -12.57
C TRP A 127 3.98 -20.32 -12.13
N ALA A 128 4.59 -21.47 -11.86
CA ALA A 128 3.85 -22.71 -11.60
C ALA A 128 3.09 -22.73 -10.27
N ASP A 129 3.43 -21.85 -9.34
CA ASP A 129 2.80 -21.74 -8.01
C ASP A 129 2.23 -20.35 -7.77
N THR A 130 1.66 -20.09 -6.57
CA THR A 130 1.28 -18.76 -6.12
C THR A 130 2.53 -17.95 -5.75
N TYR A 131 2.43 -16.63 -5.85
CA TYR A 131 3.53 -15.76 -5.47
C TYR A 131 3.51 -15.45 -3.97
N PRO A 132 4.68 -15.44 -3.31
CA PRO A 132 4.81 -14.94 -1.95
C PRO A 132 4.52 -13.43 -1.91
N ALA A 133 4.18 -12.93 -0.72
CA ALA A 133 3.83 -11.53 -0.52
C ALA A 133 4.97 -10.58 -0.92
N VAL A 134 6.24 -10.95 -0.68
CA VAL A 134 7.40 -10.16 -1.13
C VAL A 134 7.36 -9.93 -2.65
N ALA A 135 7.18 -10.98 -3.45
CA ALA A 135 7.12 -10.86 -4.90
C ALA A 135 5.91 -10.04 -5.35
N LYS A 136 4.70 -10.36 -4.86
CA LYS A 136 3.48 -9.60 -5.17
C LYS A 136 3.64 -8.11 -4.84
N HIS A 137 4.20 -7.78 -3.70
CA HIS A 137 4.37 -6.39 -3.29
C HIS A 137 5.46 -5.65 -4.08
N ALA A 138 6.39 -6.33 -4.76
CA ALA A 138 7.27 -5.69 -5.73
C ALA A 138 6.48 -5.16 -6.94
N PHE A 139 5.53 -5.94 -7.47
CA PHE A 139 4.61 -5.47 -8.53
C PHE A 139 3.70 -4.35 -8.03
N THR A 140 3.13 -4.51 -6.83
CA THR A 140 2.32 -3.45 -6.18
C THR A 140 3.11 -2.15 -6.05
N PHE A 141 4.38 -2.21 -5.63
CA PHE A 141 5.26 -1.06 -5.46
C PHE A 141 5.56 -0.35 -6.79
N LEU A 142 5.84 -1.08 -7.85
CA LEU A 142 6.11 -0.48 -9.16
C LEU A 142 4.84 0.14 -9.77
N PHE A 143 3.72 -0.59 -9.76
CA PHE A 143 2.45 -0.11 -10.30
C PHE A 143 1.99 1.19 -9.60
N ASN A 144 2.10 1.24 -8.28
CA ASN A 144 1.64 2.41 -7.51
C ASN A 144 2.57 3.63 -7.60
N GLN A 145 3.72 3.55 -8.24
CA GLN A 145 4.49 4.73 -8.64
C GLN A 145 3.80 5.51 -9.77
N ALA A 146 2.99 4.83 -10.59
CA ALA A 146 2.15 5.46 -11.62
C ALA A 146 0.75 5.80 -11.10
N GLU A 147 0.05 4.84 -10.46
CA GLU A 147 -1.37 5.00 -10.14
C GLU A 147 -1.70 4.46 -8.74
N PHE A 148 -2.05 5.38 -7.83
CA PHE A 148 -2.38 5.06 -6.44
C PHE A 148 -3.87 4.72 -6.24
N GLY A 149 -4.77 5.35 -6.99
CA GLY A 149 -6.22 5.21 -6.85
C GLY A 149 -6.69 3.78 -7.12
N LEU A 150 -6.36 3.22 -8.30
CA LEU A 150 -6.67 1.84 -8.67
C LEU A 150 -5.97 0.81 -7.77
N GLY A 151 -4.89 1.18 -7.10
CA GLY A 151 -4.25 0.34 -6.08
C GLY A 151 -5.20 -0.07 -4.95
N CYS A 152 -6.31 0.66 -4.71
CA CYS A 152 -7.34 0.27 -3.76
C CYS A 152 -8.27 -0.83 -4.32
N PRO A 153 -8.94 -0.69 -5.47
CA PRO A 153 -9.71 -1.78 -6.11
C PRO A 153 -8.94 -3.10 -6.24
N ILE A 154 -7.66 -3.04 -6.67
CA ILE A 154 -6.79 -4.22 -6.74
C ILE A 154 -6.69 -4.90 -5.37
N ASN A 155 -6.40 -4.13 -4.33
CA ASN A 155 -6.20 -4.65 -2.97
C ASN A 155 -7.49 -5.17 -2.33
N VAL A 156 -8.64 -4.52 -2.57
CA VAL A 156 -9.91 -5.02 -1.99
C VAL A 156 -10.44 -6.24 -2.75
N THR A 157 -10.12 -6.40 -4.03
CA THR A 157 -10.39 -7.63 -4.79
C THR A 157 -9.57 -8.80 -4.23
N ASP A 158 -8.28 -8.60 -4.07
CA ASP A 158 -7.34 -9.52 -3.40
C ASP A 158 -7.81 -9.91 -1.98
N GLY A 159 -8.14 -8.90 -1.16
CA GLY A 159 -8.66 -9.12 0.19
C GLY A 159 -9.99 -9.86 0.24
N ALA A 160 -10.88 -9.63 -0.73
CA ALA A 160 -12.14 -10.37 -0.85
C ALA A 160 -11.90 -11.86 -1.19
N ALA A 161 -10.98 -12.15 -2.11
CA ALA A 161 -10.55 -13.51 -2.42
C ALA A 161 -9.99 -14.21 -1.16
N ARG A 162 -9.17 -13.51 -0.38
CA ARG A 162 -8.61 -14.01 0.89
C ARG A 162 -9.69 -14.32 1.91
N LEU A 163 -10.64 -13.40 2.15
CA LEU A 163 -11.74 -13.63 3.11
C LEU A 163 -12.60 -14.82 2.69
N LEU A 164 -12.97 -14.87 1.42
CA LEU A 164 -13.79 -15.95 0.89
C LEU A 164 -13.08 -17.31 0.98
N SER A 165 -11.80 -17.36 0.63
CA SER A 165 -10.98 -18.57 0.75
C SER A 165 -10.89 -19.07 2.19
N ARG A 166 -10.75 -18.18 3.18
CA ARG A 166 -10.58 -18.54 4.59
C ARG A 166 -11.89 -18.86 5.31
N PHE A 167 -12.96 -18.13 5.02
CA PHE A 167 -14.17 -18.13 5.83
C PHE A 167 -15.44 -18.49 5.06
N GLY A 168 -15.42 -18.43 3.72
CA GLY A 168 -16.55 -18.82 2.90
C GLY A 168 -16.85 -20.31 3.01
N ASP A 169 -18.12 -20.69 2.90
CA ASP A 169 -18.49 -22.08 2.68
C ASP A 169 -18.16 -22.54 1.25
N ASP A 170 -18.32 -23.83 0.98
CA ASP A 170 -17.93 -24.41 -0.31
C ASP A 170 -18.78 -23.89 -1.47
N ALA A 171 -20.06 -23.57 -1.23
CA ALA A 171 -20.96 -23.04 -2.25
C ALA A 171 -20.55 -21.63 -2.67
N LEU A 172 -20.24 -20.76 -1.69
CA LEU A 172 -19.76 -19.40 -1.96
C LEU A 172 -18.39 -19.41 -2.63
N LYS A 173 -17.47 -20.29 -2.20
CA LYS A 173 -16.16 -20.45 -2.85
C LYS A 173 -16.31 -20.89 -4.30
N ALA A 174 -17.11 -21.92 -4.56
CA ALA A 174 -17.34 -22.43 -5.91
C ALA A 174 -17.95 -21.36 -6.83
N LYS A 175 -18.84 -20.51 -6.29
CA LYS A 175 -19.52 -19.48 -7.07
C LYS A 175 -18.67 -18.25 -7.39
N TYR A 176 -17.85 -17.77 -6.44
CA TYR A 176 -17.24 -16.43 -6.56
C TYR A 176 -15.70 -16.42 -6.59
N LEU A 177 -15.01 -17.45 -6.05
CA LEU A 177 -13.55 -17.38 -5.87
C LEU A 177 -12.80 -17.37 -7.21
N ASP A 178 -13.24 -18.16 -8.18
CA ASP A 178 -12.60 -18.18 -9.51
C ASP A 178 -12.68 -16.79 -10.17
N GLY A 179 -13.85 -16.15 -10.17
CA GLY A 179 -14.04 -14.82 -10.72
C GLY A 179 -13.17 -13.75 -10.05
N LEU A 180 -13.01 -13.80 -8.71
CA LEU A 180 -12.17 -12.86 -7.96
C LEU A 180 -10.67 -12.97 -8.28
N THR A 181 -10.23 -14.09 -8.79
CA THR A 181 -8.81 -14.36 -9.10
C THR A 181 -8.53 -14.45 -10.60
N GLN A 182 -9.51 -14.12 -11.46
CA GLN A 182 -9.36 -14.14 -12.90
C GLN A 182 -8.46 -13.03 -13.43
N THR A 183 -7.65 -13.37 -14.43
CA THR A 183 -6.90 -12.40 -15.24
C THR A 183 -7.55 -12.13 -16.60
N ASP A 184 -8.49 -12.97 -17.02
CA ASP A 184 -9.38 -12.66 -18.16
C ASP A 184 -10.37 -11.57 -17.74
N MET A 185 -10.21 -10.38 -18.29
CA MET A 185 -11.02 -9.20 -17.94
C MET A 185 -12.53 -9.41 -18.18
N SER A 186 -12.90 -10.30 -19.10
CA SER A 186 -14.31 -10.62 -19.37
C SER A 186 -14.96 -11.46 -18.28
N LYS A 187 -14.16 -12.23 -17.53
CA LYS A 187 -14.59 -13.12 -16.43
C LYS A 187 -14.29 -12.56 -15.05
N LEU A 188 -13.49 -11.49 -14.99
CA LEU A 188 -13.08 -10.88 -13.73
C LEU A 188 -14.28 -10.37 -12.93
N THR A 189 -14.34 -10.79 -11.68
CA THR A 189 -15.23 -10.24 -10.66
C THR A 189 -14.41 -9.35 -9.74
N GLN A 190 -14.46 -8.03 -9.93
CA GLN A 190 -13.82 -7.10 -9.02
C GLN A 190 -14.55 -7.10 -7.67
N GLY A 191 -13.76 -7.10 -6.58
CA GLY A 191 -14.25 -7.04 -5.21
C GLY A 191 -14.35 -5.62 -4.68
N GLY A 192 -15.19 -5.44 -3.66
CA GLY A 192 -15.33 -4.21 -2.88
C GLY A 192 -15.35 -4.49 -1.38
N GLN A 193 -15.12 -3.44 -0.59
CA GLN A 193 -15.24 -3.49 0.87
C GLN A 193 -16.05 -2.29 1.38
N PHE A 194 -17.26 -2.55 1.91
CA PHE A 194 -18.13 -1.49 2.43
C PHE A 194 -18.28 -1.65 3.95
N MET A 195 -17.47 -0.93 4.71
CA MET A 195 -17.43 -1.05 6.16
C MET A 195 -17.96 0.20 6.87
N THR A 196 -17.54 1.38 6.43
CA THR A 196 -17.80 2.65 7.12
C THR A 196 -19.26 3.11 6.93
N GLU A 197 -19.85 3.61 8.01
CA GLU A 197 -21.15 4.28 8.06
C GLU A 197 -20.99 5.69 8.63
N LYS A 198 -22.05 6.51 8.56
CA LYS A 198 -22.03 7.88 9.12
C LYS A 198 -21.75 7.88 10.62
N GLU A 199 -22.32 6.94 11.35
CA GLU A 199 -22.19 6.77 12.81
C GLU A 199 -20.99 5.90 13.20
N GLY A 200 -20.49 5.06 12.29
CA GLY A 200 -19.51 3.99 12.55
C GLY A 200 -18.30 4.02 11.63
N GLY A 201 -17.41 5.02 11.75
CA GLY A 201 -16.13 5.03 11.06
C GLY A 201 -15.05 4.24 11.82
N SER A 202 -14.43 4.88 12.82
CA SER A 202 -13.44 4.24 13.69
C SER A 202 -14.08 3.30 14.73
N ASP A 203 -15.27 3.64 15.21
CA ASP A 203 -16.07 2.84 16.15
C ASP A 203 -17.06 1.95 15.38
N VAL A 204 -16.55 0.88 14.77
CA VAL A 204 -17.32 -0.03 13.93
C VAL A 204 -18.45 -0.73 14.69
N GLY A 205 -18.34 -0.85 16.01
CA GLY A 205 -19.39 -1.41 16.86
C GLY A 205 -20.72 -0.64 16.85
N LYS A 206 -20.69 0.61 16.38
CA LYS A 206 -21.87 1.50 16.25
C LYS A 206 -22.58 1.40 14.91
N LEU A 207 -22.16 0.49 14.01
CA LEU A 207 -22.80 0.35 12.72
C LEU A 207 -24.31 0.06 12.87
N THR A 208 -25.10 0.65 11.97
CA THR A 208 -26.56 0.62 11.97
C THR A 208 -27.16 -0.23 10.86
N THR A 209 -26.37 -0.65 9.88
CA THR A 209 -26.82 -1.58 8.83
C THR A 209 -27.33 -2.87 9.44
N ARG A 210 -28.61 -3.22 9.16
CA ARG A 210 -29.28 -4.43 9.64
C ARG A 210 -29.23 -5.54 8.60
N ALA A 211 -29.15 -6.77 9.07
CA ALA A 211 -29.30 -7.98 8.27
C ALA A 211 -30.50 -8.78 8.79
N VAL A 212 -31.49 -8.99 7.93
CA VAL A 212 -32.71 -9.76 8.22
C VAL A 212 -32.63 -11.08 7.46
N GLN A 213 -32.78 -12.19 8.15
CA GLN A 213 -32.75 -13.50 7.51
C GLN A 213 -34.00 -13.73 6.64
N ASP A 214 -33.80 -14.19 5.40
CA ASP A 214 -34.85 -14.49 4.46
C ASP A 214 -34.51 -15.80 3.72
N GLY A 215 -35.03 -16.91 4.25
CA GLY A 215 -34.72 -18.25 3.74
C GLY A 215 -33.23 -18.58 3.80
N GLY A 216 -32.63 -18.89 2.64
CA GLY A 216 -31.21 -19.25 2.50
C GLY A 216 -30.26 -18.05 2.35
N HIS A 217 -30.75 -16.82 2.42
CA HIS A 217 -29.97 -15.61 2.28
C HIS A 217 -30.37 -14.53 3.29
N TRP A 218 -29.73 -13.38 3.23
CA TRP A 218 -29.98 -12.24 4.11
C TRP A 218 -30.39 -11.03 3.29
N ARG A 219 -31.29 -10.21 3.83
CA ARG A 219 -31.64 -8.90 3.29
C ARG A 219 -31.00 -7.80 4.13
N LEU A 220 -30.23 -6.94 3.47
CA LEU A 220 -29.50 -5.86 4.13
C LEU A 220 -30.24 -4.52 3.95
N TYR A 221 -30.30 -3.75 5.04
CA TYR A 221 -30.92 -2.42 5.10
C TYR A 221 -30.00 -1.44 5.83
N GLY A 222 -29.73 -0.28 5.24
CA GLY A 222 -28.91 0.77 5.83
C GLY A 222 -28.13 1.56 4.80
N GLU A 223 -27.12 2.31 5.25
CA GLU A 223 -26.28 3.13 4.37
C GLU A 223 -24.79 2.88 4.63
N LYS A 224 -24.00 2.80 3.58
CA LYS A 224 -22.55 2.75 3.61
C LYS A 224 -21.97 4.04 3.03
N TRP A 225 -20.89 4.58 3.68
CA TRP A 225 -20.52 5.99 3.47
C TRP A 225 -19.29 6.22 2.61
N PHE A 226 -18.25 5.41 2.71
CA PHE A 226 -17.03 5.47 1.90
C PHE A 226 -16.82 4.12 1.21
N CYS A 227 -17.52 3.91 0.10
CA CYS A 227 -17.51 2.67 -0.66
C CYS A 227 -16.58 2.79 -1.86
N SER A 228 -15.31 2.43 -1.67
CA SER A 228 -14.33 2.38 -2.75
C SER A 228 -14.65 1.21 -3.70
N ASN A 229 -14.40 1.42 -5.03
CA ASN A 229 -14.84 0.50 -6.06
C ASN A 229 -16.36 0.30 -6.01
N ALA A 230 -17.10 1.42 -6.08
CA ALA A 230 -18.53 1.48 -5.78
C ALA A 230 -19.39 0.59 -6.69
N ASP A 231 -18.92 0.25 -7.88
CA ASP A 231 -19.54 -0.62 -8.87
C ASP A 231 -18.95 -2.04 -8.91
N ALA A 232 -18.18 -2.42 -7.87
CA ALA A 232 -17.65 -3.78 -7.75
C ALA A 232 -18.75 -4.83 -7.92
N LYS A 233 -18.46 -5.90 -8.66
CA LYS A 233 -19.43 -6.99 -8.92
C LYS A 233 -19.76 -7.78 -7.65
N MET A 234 -18.88 -7.75 -6.64
CA MET A 234 -19.06 -8.43 -5.38
C MET A 234 -18.44 -7.62 -4.24
N VAL A 235 -19.12 -7.53 -3.11
CA VAL A 235 -18.72 -6.69 -1.99
C VAL A 235 -18.70 -7.50 -0.70
N MET A 236 -17.61 -7.39 0.07
CA MET A 236 -17.54 -7.80 1.47
C MET A 236 -17.98 -6.63 2.37
N LEU A 237 -18.96 -6.84 3.23
CA LEU A 237 -19.47 -5.82 4.11
C LEU A 237 -19.87 -6.34 5.49
N LEU A 238 -19.97 -5.42 6.43
CA LEU A 238 -20.43 -5.70 7.80
C LEU A 238 -21.87 -5.23 7.98
N ALA A 239 -22.69 -6.07 8.61
CA ALA A 239 -24.04 -5.74 9.03
C ALA A 239 -24.36 -6.44 10.36
N ARG A 240 -25.37 -5.92 11.09
CA ARG A 240 -25.84 -6.52 12.32
C ARG A 240 -27.04 -7.42 12.05
N PRO A 241 -26.94 -8.73 12.27
CA PRO A 241 -28.11 -9.61 12.26
C PRO A 241 -29.19 -9.10 13.22
N GLU A 242 -30.44 -9.22 12.84
CA GLU A 242 -31.57 -8.84 13.70
C GLU A 242 -31.56 -9.68 14.99
N GLY A 243 -31.76 -9.02 16.13
CA GLY A 243 -31.65 -9.65 17.45
C GLY A 243 -30.23 -9.86 17.98
N ALA A 244 -29.17 -9.51 17.21
CA ALA A 244 -27.79 -9.66 17.69
C ALA A 244 -27.43 -8.59 18.74
N VAL A 245 -26.48 -8.94 19.62
CA VAL A 245 -25.99 -8.05 20.69
C VAL A 245 -25.33 -6.78 20.13
N GLY A 246 -25.24 -5.73 20.94
CA GLY A 246 -24.51 -4.51 20.58
C GLY A 246 -23.00 -4.70 20.46
N GLY A 247 -22.31 -3.67 19.95
CA GLY A 247 -20.86 -3.68 19.80
C GLY A 247 -20.36 -4.55 18.65
N THR A 248 -19.06 -4.83 18.62
CA THR A 248 -18.42 -5.60 17.53
C THR A 248 -18.74 -7.10 17.57
N GLN A 249 -19.19 -7.64 18.69
CA GLN A 249 -19.56 -9.05 18.84
C GLN A 249 -20.86 -9.40 18.11
N GLY A 250 -21.77 -8.43 17.95
CA GLY A 250 -23.02 -8.62 17.22
C GLY A 250 -22.95 -8.26 15.74
N VAL A 251 -21.76 -8.21 15.16
CA VAL A 251 -21.56 -7.81 13.75
C VAL A 251 -21.15 -9.02 12.93
N GLY A 252 -21.94 -9.31 11.88
CA GLY A 252 -21.66 -10.37 10.91
C GLY A 252 -20.92 -9.84 9.66
N LEU A 253 -20.18 -10.73 9.01
CA LEU A 253 -19.56 -10.50 7.70
C LEU A 253 -20.47 -11.10 6.62
N PHE A 254 -20.72 -10.33 5.56
CA PHE A 254 -21.57 -10.73 4.45
C PHE A 254 -20.89 -10.48 3.12
N LEU A 255 -21.20 -11.35 2.15
CA LEU A 255 -20.91 -11.20 0.73
C LEU A 255 -22.18 -10.75 0.03
N MET A 256 -22.13 -9.61 -0.68
CA MET A 256 -23.24 -9.04 -1.43
C MET A 256 -22.84 -8.97 -2.91
N PRO A 257 -23.51 -9.70 -3.82
CA PRO A 257 -23.32 -9.56 -5.26
C PRO A 257 -23.97 -8.26 -5.76
N ARG A 258 -23.47 -7.72 -6.87
CA ARG A 258 -24.09 -6.58 -7.54
C ARG A 258 -25.31 -7.00 -8.37
N GLU A 259 -25.22 -8.15 -9.00
CA GLU A 259 -26.27 -8.75 -9.81
C GLU A 259 -26.69 -10.08 -9.19
N LEU A 260 -27.97 -10.37 -9.27
CA LEU A 260 -28.54 -11.65 -8.81
C LEU A 260 -28.38 -12.74 -9.87
N ASP A 261 -28.72 -13.98 -9.53
CA ASP A 261 -28.53 -15.13 -10.41
C ASP A 261 -29.41 -15.09 -11.67
N ASP A 262 -30.52 -14.37 -11.63
CA ASP A 262 -31.38 -14.10 -12.77
C ASP A 262 -30.91 -12.93 -13.65
N GLY A 263 -29.76 -12.31 -13.34
CA GLY A 263 -29.20 -11.16 -14.02
C GLY A 263 -29.82 -9.82 -13.63
N SER A 264 -30.77 -9.81 -12.70
CA SER A 264 -31.36 -8.56 -12.20
C SER A 264 -30.39 -7.82 -11.27
N PRO A 265 -30.44 -6.47 -11.21
CA PRO A 265 -29.68 -5.71 -10.23
C PRO A 265 -30.12 -6.07 -8.81
N ASN A 266 -29.15 -6.18 -7.89
CA ASN A 266 -29.46 -6.35 -6.48
C ASN A 266 -30.06 -5.08 -5.86
N HIS A 267 -30.82 -5.21 -4.79
CA HIS A 267 -31.63 -4.16 -4.17
C HIS A 267 -30.79 -3.16 -3.34
N TYR A 268 -29.86 -2.49 -4.02
CA TYR A 268 -29.13 -1.35 -3.46
C TYR A 268 -28.82 -0.33 -4.56
N ARG A 269 -28.53 0.89 -4.17
CA ARG A 269 -28.21 1.95 -5.13
C ARG A 269 -27.01 2.78 -4.68
N ILE A 270 -26.28 3.28 -5.68
CA ILE A 270 -25.24 4.28 -5.51
C ILE A 270 -25.93 5.64 -5.46
N VAL A 271 -25.91 6.28 -4.28
CA VAL A 271 -26.58 7.59 -4.09
C VAL A 271 -25.84 8.69 -4.85
N ARG A 272 -24.53 8.73 -4.69
CA ARG A 272 -23.61 9.62 -5.40
C ARG A 272 -22.17 9.15 -5.29
N LEU A 273 -21.29 9.68 -6.12
CA LEU A 273 -19.84 9.58 -5.95
C LEU A 273 -19.32 10.75 -5.09
N LYS A 274 -18.26 10.48 -4.34
CA LYS A 274 -17.57 11.48 -3.52
C LYS A 274 -16.69 12.37 -4.42
N ASP A 275 -16.77 13.69 -4.25
CA ASP A 275 -15.74 14.61 -4.71
C ASP A 275 -14.56 14.55 -3.71
N LYS A 276 -13.38 14.20 -4.19
CA LYS A 276 -12.24 13.83 -3.33
C LYS A 276 -11.02 14.68 -3.62
N LEU A 277 -10.19 14.90 -2.60
CA LEU A 277 -8.89 15.55 -2.75
C LEU A 277 -7.96 14.76 -3.69
N GLY A 278 -7.77 13.47 -3.45
CA GLY A 278 -6.93 12.54 -4.21
C GLY A 278 -7.66 11.26 -4.58
N THR A 279 -6.96 10.33 -5.24
CA THR A 279 -7.54 9.09 -5.79
C THR A 279 -8.76 9.37 -6.68
N ARG A 280 -8.70 10.43 -7.45
CA ARG A 280 -9.82 10.92 -8.26
C ARG A 280 -10.19 9.96 -9.38
N SER A 281 -9.23 9.18 -9.86
CA SER A 281 -9.41 8.14 -10.87
C SER A 281 -10.39 7.03 -10.46
N MET A 282 -10.48 6.74 -9.15
CA MET A 282 -11.26 5.65 -8.58
C MET A 282 -12.63 6.15 -8.07
N ALA A 283 -13.71 5.43 -8.35
CA ALA A 283 -15.04 5.71 -7.81
C ALA A 283 -15.11 5.37 -6.32
N SER A 284 -15.58 6.33 -5.51
CA SER A 284 -15.95 6.13 -4.10
C SER A 284 -17.39 6.60 -3.89
N GLY A 285 -18.30 5.68 -3.57
CA GLY A 285 -19.73 5.93 -3.49
C GLY A 285 -20.28 6.06 -2.07
N GLU A 286 -21.47 6.63 -1.99
CA GLU A 286 -22.41 6.45 -0.90
C GLU A 286 -23.45 5.42 -1.37
N ILE A 287 -23.66 4.37 -0.58
CA ILE A 287 -24.49 3.23 -0.95
C ILE A 287 -25.68 3.15 0.00
N LYS A 288 -26.89 3.03 -0.56
CA LYS A 288 -28.11 2.74 0.19
C LYS A 288 -28.56 1.31 -0.09
N LEU A 289 -28.71 0.54 0.97
CA LEU A 289 -29.17 -0.85 0.96
C LEU A 289 -30.67 -0.87 1.26
N GLU A 290 -31.45 -1.41 0.33
CA GLU A 290 -32.93 -1.38 0.35
C GLU A 290 -33.51 -2.81 0.26
N GLY A 291 -32.98 -3.72 1.08
CA GLY A 291 -33.26 -5.15 1.03
C GLY A 291 -32.27 -5.93 0.18
N ALA A 292 -31.03 -5.45 0.07
CA ALA A 292 -29.99 -6.08 -0.73
C ALA A 292 -29.72 -7.52 -0.28
N ILE A 293 -29.77 -8.45 -1.23
CA ILE A 293 -29.50 -9.87 -0.98
C ILE A 293 -28.01 -10.07 -0.71
N ALA A 294 -27.72 -10.79 0.37
CA ALA A 294 -26.35 -11.10 0.77
C ALA A 294 -26.28 -12.49 1.42
N TYR A 295 -25.07 -13.02 1.47
CA TYR A 295 -24.76 -14.33 2.05
C TYR A 295 -23.81 -14.16 3.22
N ALA A 296 -24.05 -14.86 4.32
CA ALA A 296 -23.17 -14.84 5.49
C ALA A 296 -21.82 -15.48 5.14
N VAL A 297 -20.73 -14.87 5.60
CA VAL A 297 -19.37 -15.40 5.41
C VAL A 297 -18.79 -15.75 6.77
N GLY A 298 -18.51 -17.03 6.99
CA GLY A 298 -17.99 -17.55 8.25
C GLY A 298 -18.99 -17.41 9.41
N ARG A 299 -18.49 -17.04 10.58
CA ARG A 299 -19.29 -16.93 11.81
C ARG A 299 -19.86 -15.52 11.97
N LEU A 300 -21.18 -15.43 12.15
CA LEU A 300 -21.88 -14.15 12.32
C LEU A 300 -21.48 -13.37 13.58
N ASP A 301 -21.12 -14.07 14.67
CA ASP A 301 -20.64 -13.46 15.93
C ASP A 301 -19.16 -13.02 15.86
N ARG A 302 -18.47 -13.28 14.75
CA ARG A 302 -17.05 -12.98 14.53
C ARG A 302 -16.80 -12.12 13.30
N GLY A 303 -17.82 -11.53 12.69
CA GLY A 303 -17.70 -10.80 11.43
C GLY A 303 -16.68 -9.67 11.46
N PHE A 304 -16.61 -8.91 12.56
CA PHE A 304 -15.59 -7.88 12.71
C PHE A 304 -14.16 -8.44 12.76
N VAL A 305 -13.95 -9.58 13.46
CA VAL A 305 -12.64 -10.23 13.55
C VAL A 305 -12.22 -10.79 12.19
N GLN A 306 -13.17 -11.40 11.46
CA GLN A 306 -12.94 -11.90 10.10
C GLN A 306 -12.60 -10.75 9.14
N MET A 307 -13.35 -9.65 9.17
CA MET A 307 -13.05 -8.45 8.37
C MET A 307 -11.69 -7.82 8.73
N ALA A 308 -11.23 -7.95 9.98
CA ALA A 308 -9.92 -7.44 10.39
C ALA A 308 -8.74 -8.09 9.64
N GLU A 309 -8.91 -9.31 9.14
CA GLU A 309 -7.94 -9.96 8.23
C GLU A 309 -7.74 -9.09 6.97
N MET A 310 -8.84 -8.70 6.32
CA MET A 310 -8.80 -7.85 5.14
C MET A 310 -8.23 -6.46 5.45
N VAL A 311 -8.57 -5.89 6.61
CA VAL A 311 -8.05 -4.59 7.05
C VAL A 311 -6.53 -4.64 7.25
N ASN A 312 -5.99 -5.70 7.87
CA ASN A 312 -4.55 -5.86 8.08
C ASN A 312 -3.82 -6.10 6.74
N TRP A 313 -4.41 -6.88 5.84
CA TRP A 313 -3.93 -7.05 4.47
C TRP A 313 -3.85 -5.70 3.74
N SER A 314 -4.90 -4.90 3.85
CA SER A 314 -4.95 -3.54 3.29
C SER A 314 -3.93 -2.60 3.93
N ARG A 315 -3.65 -2.72 5.22
CA ARG A 315 -2.64 -1.91 5.91
C ARG A 315 -1.22 -2.18 5.40
N LEU A 316 -0.86 -3.44 5.15
CA LEU A 316 0.42 -3.77 4.52
C LEU A 316 0.50 -3.16 3.13
N SER A 317 -0.51 -3.41 2.29
CA SER A 317 -0.60 -2.82 0.95
C SER A 317 -0.53 -1.29 0.98
N ASN A 318 -1.18 -0.63 1.94
CA ASN A 318 -1.12 0.82 2.10
C ASN A 318 0.29 1.32 2.47
N GLY A 319 1.02 0.58 3.30
CA GLY A 319 2.43 0.84 3.58
C GLY A 319 3.29 0.78 2.31
N VAL A 320 3.15 -0.29 1.53
CA VAL A 320 3.84 -0.49 0.24
C VAL A 320 3.49 0.61 -0.77
N LYS A 321 2.20 0.93 -0.92
CA LYS A 321 1.74 2.00 -1.83
C LYS A 321 2.29 3.37 -1.41
N SER A 322 2.36 3.64 -0.11
CA SER A 322 2.96 4.89 0.39
C SER A 322 4.47 4.95 0.14
N ALA A 323 5.18 3.82 0.24
CA ALA A 323 6.59 3.73 -0.16
C ALA A 323 6.76 3.97 -1.66
N ALA A 324 5.83 3.48 -2.50
CA ALA A 324 5.80 3.72 -3.94
C ALA A 324 5.65 5.21 -4.28
N LEU A 325 4.69 5.91 -3.64
CA LEU A 325 4.53 7.37 -3.81
C LEU A 325 5.81 8.13 -3.42
N MET A 326 6.42 7.76 -2.30
CA MET A 326 7.68 8.36 -1.86
C MET A 326 8.82 8.09 -2.83
N ARG A 327 8.91 6.88 -3.39
CA ARG A 327 9.93 6.54 -4.39
C ARG A 327 9.74 7.36 -5.66
N ARG A 328 8.51 7.49 -6.16
CA ARG A 328 8.21 8.33 -7.32
C ARG A 328 8.57 9.80 -7.02
N ALA A 329 8.15 10.34 -5.89
CA ALA A 329 8.47 11.71 -5.47
C ALA A 329 9.98 11.93 -5.33
N HIS A 330 10.73 10.93 -4.82
CA HIS A 330 12.19 10.96 -4.76
C HIS A 330 12.83 10.98 -6.14
N HIS A 331 12.34 10.16 -7.09
CA HIS A 331 12.82 10.18 -8.47
C HIS A 331 12.62 11.57 -9.11
N ASP A 332 11.43 12.15 -8.97
CA ASP A 332 11.12 13.49 -9.50
C ASP A 332 12.03 14.55 -8.89
N ALA A 333 12.17 14.59 -7.55
CA ALA A 333 13.05 15.55 -6.86
C ALA A 333 14.51 15.39 -7.26
N ASN A 334 14.99 14.15 -7.38
CA ASN A 334 16.38 13.86 -7.78
C ASN A 334 16.64 14.23 -9.24
N THR A 335 15.69 13.99 -10.14
CA THR A 335 15.77 14.39 -11.55
C THR A 335 15.89 15.90 -11.68
N VAL A 336 15.03 16.64 -10.99
CA VAL A 336 15.10 18.11 -10.96
C VAL A 336 16.44 18.61 -10.41
N ALA A 337 16.88 18.05 -9.28
CA ALA A 337 18.10 18.51 -8.63
C ALA A 337 19.37 18.25 -9.46
N ASN A 338 19.41 17.18 -10.23
CA ASN A 338 20.55 16.85 -11.08
C ASN A 338 20.58 17.62 -12.40
N ASN A 339 19.42 18.03 -12.94
CA ASN A 339 19.34 18.61 -14.28
C ASN A 339 19.09 20.13 -14.29
N ARG A 340 18.45 20.69 -13.26
CA ARG A 340 18.14 22.11 -13.22
C ARG A 340 19.32 22.93 -12.69
N VAL A 341 19.70 23.94 -13.45
CA VAL A 341 20.76 24.92 -13.09
C VAL A 341 20.10 26.22 -12.63
N VAL A 342 20.45 26.71 -11.44
CA VAL A 342 20.02 28.00 -10.87
C VAL A 342 21.24 28.67 -10.21
N PHE A 343 21.36 29.99 -10.34
CA PHE A 343 22.52 30.74 -9.83
C PHE A 343 23.87 30.15 -10.32
N GLY A 344 23.92 29.67 -11.57
CA GLY A 344 25.12 29.10 -12.19
C GLY A 344 25.54 27.71 -11.68
N ARG A 345 24.74 27.05 -10.86
CA ARG A 345 25.03 25.69 -10.32
C ARG A 345 23.80 24.77 -10.41
N ARG A 346 24.02 23.47 -10.54
CA ARG A 346 22.93 22.49 -10.42
C ARG A 346 22.39 22.53 -8.97
N ILE A 347 21.10 22.28 -8.82
CA ILE A 347 20.45 22.25 -7.50
C ILE A 347 21.13 21.22 -6.60
N ILE A 348 21.52 20.05 -7.14
CA ILE A 348 22.20 19.00 -6.36
C ILE A 348 23.54 19.46 -5.77
N ASP A 349 24.20 20.46 -6.35
CA ASP A 349 25.48 20.96 -5.88
C ASP A 349 25.32 21.98 -4.72
N MET A 350 24.07 22.33 -4.36
CA MET A 350 23.76 23.23 -3.26
C MET A 350 23.60 22.45 -1.93
N PRO A 351 24.33 22.82 -0.85
CA PRO A 351 24.31 22.07 0.40
C PRO A 351 22.91 21.95 1.03
N LEU A 352 22.09 23.01 0.95
CA LEU A 352 20.75 23.01 1.52
C LEU A 352 19.81 22.07 0.75
N ALA A 353 19.86 22.07 -0.57
CA ALA A 353 19.09 21.16 -1.42
C ALA A 353 19.50 19.69 -1.21
N ARG A 354 20.80 19.40 -1.09
CA ARG A 354 21.29 18.06 -0.74
C ARG A 354 20.75 17.57 0.60
N ARG A 355 20.66 18.46 1.61
CA ARG A 355 20.08 18.12 2.91
C ARG A 355 18.59 17.81 2.79
N GLN A 356 17.85 18.54 1.97
CA GLN A 356 16.42 18.26 1.69
C GLN A 356 16.24 16.92 0.98
N LEU A 357 17.02 16.66 -0.07
CA LEU A 357 17.02 15.37 -0.78
C LEU A 357 17.35 14.19 0.14
N MET A 358 18.34 14.35 1.05
CA MET A 358 18.67 13.32 2.04
C MET A 358 17.48 12.98 2.93
N LYS A 359 16.68 13.97 3.35
CA LYS A 359 15.48 13.74 4.17
C LYS A 359 14.38 13.02 3.39
N ILE A 360 14.18 13.37 2.11
CA ILE A 360 13.28 12.70 1.18
C ILE A 360 13.73 11.24 1.02
N MET A 361 14.99 11.03 0.67
CA MET A 361 15.60 9.71 0.47
C MET A 361 15.48 8.83 1.73
N LEU A 362 15.89 9.34 2.90
CA LEU A 362 15.93 8.53 4.13
C LEU A 362 14.55 7.98 4.51
N ALA A 363 13.50 8.82 4.43
CA ALA A 363 12.14 8.39 4.70
C ALA A 363 11.63 7.35 3.66
N THR A 364 11.99 7.56 2.39
CA THR A 364 11.64 6.65 1.29
C THR A 364 12.29 5.27 1.50
N GLU A 365 13.61 5.25 1.75
CA GLU A 365 14.36 4.00 1.98
C GLU A 365 13.84 3.23 3.20
N GLN A 366 13.53 3.94 4.30
CA GLN A 366 12.91 3.29 5.47
C GLN A 366 11.61 2.58 5.11
N ALA A 367 10.72 3.25 4.36
CA ALA A 367 9.44 2.67 4.00
C ALA A 367 9.58 1.50 3.03
N VAL A 368 10.51 1.55 2.08
CA VAL A 368 10.80 0.46 1.14
C VAL A 368 11.29 -0.78 1.90
N SER A 369 12.32 -0.66 2.73
CA SER A 369 12.83 -1.79 3.53
C SER A 369 11.77 -2.37 4.45
N MET A 370 11.07 -1.52 5.21
CA MET A 370 10.04 -1.99 6.12
C MET A 370 8.86 -2.65 5.40
N SER A 371 8.57 -2.27 4.16
CA SER A 371 7.55 -2.94 3.33
C SER A 371 7.94 -4.38 3.03
N PHE A 372 9.18 -4.63 2.59
CA PHE A 372 9.63 -5.98 2.24
C PHE A 372 9.88 -6.86 3.47
N VAL A 373 10.39 -6.30 4.57
CA VAL A 373 10.49 -7.03 5.86
C VAL A 373 9.11 -7.43 6.39
N THR A 374 8.10 -6.56 6.25
CA THR A 374 6.73 -6.89 6.69
C THR A 374 6.09 -7.93 5.76
N ALA A 375 6.36 -7.87 4.45
CA ALA A 375 5.91 -8.88 3.49
C ALA A 375 6.58 -10.25 3.74
N ASP A 376 7.88 -10.27 4.05
CA ASP A 376 8.60 -11.49 4.45
C ASP A 376 8.03 -12.11 5.74
N ALA A 377 7.72 -11.27 6.73
CA ALA A 377 7.05 -11.75 7.95
C ALA A 377 5.67 -12.35 7.66
N LEU A 378 4.93 -11.80 6.68
CA LEU A 378 3.66 -12.37 6.22
C LEU A 378 3.88 -13.74 5.55
N ASP A 379 4.85 -13.87 4.66
CA ASP A 379 5.15 -15.14 3.99
C ASP A 379 5.53 -16.23 5.00
N ARG A 380 6.36 -15.91 5.99
CA ARG A 380 6.72 -16.83 7.06
C ARG A 380 5.53 -17.18 7.96
N ALA A 381 4.64 -16.24 8.24
CA ALA A 381 3.42 -16.48 9.01
C ALA A 381 2.43 -17.39 8.26
N GLU A 382 2.26 -17.20 6.96
CA GLU A 382 1.44 -18.06 6.10
C GLU A 382 2.04 -19.48 5.97
N ALA A 383 3.35 -19.61 6.06
CA ALA A 383 4.05 -20.89 6.14
C ALA A 383 3.94 -21.57 7.54
N GLY A 384 3.23 -20.96 8.50
CA GLY A 384 2.91 -21.56 9.81
C GLY A 384 3.79 -21.08 10.97
N SER A 385 4.71 -20.12 10.78
CA SER A 385 5.53 -19.58 11.87
C SER A 385 4.70 -18.71 12.82
N GLN A 386 4.56 -19.13 14.07
CA GLN A 386 3.87 -18.36 15.12
C GLN A 386 4.64 -17.10 15.51
N ASP A 387 5.97 -17.14 15.53
CA ASP A 387 6.82 -16.00 15.82
C ASP A 387 6.66 -14.93 14.72
N ALA A 388 6.62 -15.33 13.45
CA ALA A 388 6.38 -14.44 12.34
C ALA A 388 4.96 -13.84 12.38
N ALA A 389 3.95 -14.62 12.80
CA ALA A 389 2.60 -14.09 12.97
C ALA A 389 2.53 -13.04 14.10
N ALA A 390 3.24 -13.25 15.22
CA ALA A 390 3.37 -12.27 16.28
C ALA A 390 4.15 -11.03 15.81
N LEU A 391 5.26 -11.22 15.10
CA LEU A 391 6.05 -10.14 14.49
C LEU A 391 5.20 -9.28 13.53
N LEU A 392 4.45 -9.93 12.65
CA LEU A 392 3.56 -9.27 11.68
C LEU A 392 2.51 -8.40 12.39
N ARG A 393 2.03 -8.83 13.57
CA ARG A 393 1.05 -8.09 14.37
C ARG A 393 1.54 -6.70 14.81
N VAL A 394 2.86 -6.49 14.95
CA VAL A 394 3.49 -5.21 15.24
C VAL A 394 3.94 -4.50 13.96
N LEU A 395 4.59 -5.21 13.04
CA LEU A 395 5.16 -4.60 11.84
C LEU A 395 4.09 -3.94 10.96
N THR A 396 2.95 -4.60 10.72
CA THR A 396 1.91 -4.08 9.84
C THR A 396 1.37 -2.71 10.27
N PRO A 397 0.90 -2.50 11.52
CA PRO A 397 0.41 -1.19 11.93
C PRO A 397 1.54 -0.15 12.03
N THR A 398 2.76 -0.52 12.46
CA THR A 398 3.88 0.43 12.53
C THR A 398 4.32 0.90 11.15
N LEU A 399 4.39 0.00 10.15
CA LEU A 399 4.63 0.33 8.76
C LEU A 399 3.55 1.27 8.23
N LYS A 400 2.27 0.88 8.33
CA LYS A 400 1.14 1.71 7.87
C LYS A 400 1.18 3.09 8.52
N TYR A 401 1.34 3.14 9.82
CA TYR A 401 1.37 4.39 10.57
C TYR A 401 2.48 5.31 10.07
N ARG A 402 3.69 4.80 9.91
CA ARG A 402 4.86 5.65 9.62
C ARG A 402 4.96 5.98 8.14
N ALA A 403 4.89 4.99 7.25
CA ALA A 403 5.01 5.18 5.81
C ALA A 403 3.99 6.18 5.26
N THR A 404 2.71 6.07 5.67
CA THR A 404 1.66 6.98 5.20
C THR A 404 1.84 8.43 5.67
N ARG A 405 2.41 8.63 6.86
CA ARG A 405 2.71 9.98 7.39
C ARG A 405 3.92 10.59 6.72
N ASP A 406 4.95 9.79 6.47
CA ASP A 406 6.15 10.23 5.78
C ASP A 406 5.86 10.54 4.30
N ALA A 407 4.99 9.76 3.64
CA ALA A 407 4.59 10.01 2.25
C ALA A 407 4.02 11.42 2.05
N ARG A 408 3.16 11.89 2.95
CA ARG A 408 2.62 13.27 2.90
C ARG A 408 3.72 14.31 2.92
N LYS A 409 4.73 14.11 3.77
CA LYS A 409 5.86 15.03 3.89
C LYS A 409 6.78 14.94 2.68
N VAL A 410 7.14 13.73 2.27
CA VAL A 410 8.05 13.49 1.15
C VAL A 410 7.48 14.03 -0.15
N CYS A 411 6.20 13.79 -0.45
CA CYS A 411 5.55 14.33 -1.66
C CYS A 411 5.50 15.87 -1.65
N GLY A 412 5.26 16.49 -0.47
CA GLY A 412 5.29 17.94 -0.32
C GLY A 412 6.69 18.53 -0.53
N GLU A 413 7.71 17.94 0.08
CA GLU A 413 9.12 18.35 -0.07
C GLU A 413 9.61 18.17 -1.53
N ALA A 414 9.16 17.13 -2.22
CA ALA A 414 9.48 16.92 -3.64
C ALA A 414 8.80 17.95 -4.55
N MET A 415 7.55 18.30 -4.25
CA MET A 415 6.84 19.39 -4.94
C MET A 415 7.60 20.73 -4.77
N GLU A 416 8.01 21.04 -3.55
CA GLU A 416 8.77 22.27 -3.24
C GLU A 416 10.12 22.29 -3.96
N MET A 417 10.84 21.15 -4.00
CA MET A 417 12.11 21.03 -4.73
C MET A 417 11.96 21.37 -6.22
N ARG A 418 10.80 21.09 -6.80
CA ARG A 418 10.48 21.41 -8.20
C ARG A 418 10.17 22.90 -8.40
N GLY A 419 9.87 23.65 -7.36
CA GLY A 419 9.47 25.04 -7.40
C GLY A 419 8.06 25.22 -7.98
N GLY A 420 7.76 26.38 -8.58
CA GLY A 420 6.41 26.70 -9.09
C GLY A 420 5.82 25.65 -10.04
N ILE A 421 6.64 25.01 -10.87
CA ILE A 421 6.23 23.94 -11.77
C ILE A 421 5.71 22.72 -11.01
N GLY A 422 6.23 22.46 -9.80
CA GLY A 422 5.75 21.38 -8.93
C GLY A 422 4.29 21.52 -8.50
N TYR A 423 3.72 22.71 -8.59
CA TYR A 423 2.33 23.02 -8.23
C TYR A 423 1.35 22.92 -9.41
N ILE A 424 1.84 22.62 -10.60
CA ILE A 424 1.05 22.59 -11.84
C ILE A 424 0.56 21.19 -12.14
N GLU A 425 -0.74 21.03 -12.35
CA GLU A 425 -1.45 19.73 -12.49
C GLU A 425 -1.08 18.92 -13.75
N GLU A 426 -0.35 19.50 -14.70
CA GLU A 426 0.22 18.75 -15.83
C GLU A 426 1.36 17.81 -15.41
N PHE A 427 1.97 18.03 -14.24
CA PHE A 427 3.04 17.23 -13.67
C PHE A 427 2.50 16.28 -12.59
N ALA A 428 3.26 15.22 -12.28
CA ALA A 428 2.82 14.20 -11.33
C ALA A 428 2.78 14.68 -9.86
N THR A 429 3.60 15.67 -9.49
CA THR A 429 3.80 16.07 -8.09
C THR A 429 2.53 16.52 -7.35
N PRO A 430 1.58 17.29 -7.93
CA PRO A 430 0.31 17.60 -7.26
C PRO A 430 -0.54 16.36 -7.00
N ARG A 431 -0.65 15.45 -7.96
CA ARG A 431 -1.38 14.18 -7.82
C ARG A 431 -0.77 13.32 -6.71
N LEU A 432 0.57 13.13 -6.69
CA LEU A 432 1.27 12.39 -5.64
C LEU A 432 1.00 12.96 -4.24
N LEU A 433 1.02 14.28 -4.09
CA LEU A 433 0.72 14.94 -2.81
C LEU A 433 -0.73 14.71 -2.38
N ARG A 434 -1.70 14.89 -3.29
CA ARG A 434 -3.12 14.67 -3.00
C ARG A 434 -3.38 13.24 -2.57
N ASP A 435 -2.85 12.27 -3.29
CA ASP A 435 -3.00 10.83 -3.02
C ASP A 435 -2.36 10.42 -1.69
N ALA A 436 -1.17 10.94 -1.38
CA ALA A 436 -0.45 10.65 -0.14
C ALA A 436 -1.26 11.02 1.12
N HIS A 437 -2.14 12.03 1.04
CA HIS A 437 -2.98 12.43 2.17
C HIS A 437 -3.98 11.35 2.58
N LEU A 438 -4.53 10.59 1.62
CA LEU A 438 -5.49 9.53 1.91
C LEU A 438 -4.87 8.38 2.72
N GLY A 439 -3.62 8.02 2.44
CA GLY A 439 -2.93 6.91 3.11
C GLY A 439 -3.01 6.96 4.64
N SER A 440 -2.95 8.15 5.23
CA SER A 440 -3.03 8.32 6.71
C SER A 440 -4.45 8.42 7.26
N VAL A 441 -5.48 8.35 6.41
CA VAL A 441 -6.90 8.48 6.79
C VAL A 441 -7.61 7.13 6.79
N TRP A 442 -7.58 6.41 5.67
CA TRP A 442 -8.26 5.12 5.54
C TRP A 442 -7.59 4.00 6.36
N GLU A 443 -8.31 2.89 6.59
CA GLU A 443 -7.85 1.71 7.38
C GLU A 443 -7.42 2.06 8.82
N GLY A 444 -8.02 3.09 9.36
CA GLY A 444 -7.72 3.71 10.64
C GLY A 444 -6.81 4.93 10.51
N THR A 445 -7.22 6.03 11.13
CA THR A 445 -6.40 7.25 11.23
C THR A 445 -5.13 6.99 12.03
N GLY A 446 -4.17 7.92 11.97
CA GLY A 446 -2.89 7.77 12.69
C GLY A 446 -3.05 7.48 14.18
N ASN A 447 -4.04 8.07 14.89
CA ASN A 447 -4.29 7.78 16.30
C ASN A 447 -4.80 6.34 16.48
N ILE A 448 -5.78 5.93 15.67
CA ILE A 448 -6.35 4.57 15.73
C ILE A 448 -5.28 3.51 15.51
N VAL A 449 -4.40 3.72 14.52
CA VAL A 449 -3.32 2.75 14.23
C VAL A 449 -2.26 2.74 15.34
N ALA A 450 -1.90 3.90 15.89
CA ALA A 450 -0.98 3.97 17.03
C ALA A 450 -1.55 3.26 18.27
N LEU A 451 -2.83 3.47 18.56
CA LEU A 451 -3.52 2.76 19.64
C LEU A 451 -3.66 1.26 19.39
N ASP A 452 -3.93 0.84 18.14
CA ASP A 452 -3.92 -0.58 17.79
C ASP A 452 -2.55 -1.22 18.00
N THR A 453 -1.46 -0.51 17.63
CA THR A 453 -0.09 -0.95 17.90
C THR A 453 0.15 -1.11 19.40
N LEU A 454 -0.12 -0.07 20.20
CA LEU A 454 0.27 -0.08 21.60
C LEU A 454 -0.70 -0.89 22.48
N LYS A 455 -2.02 -0.65 22.38
CA LYS A 455 -2.98 -1.33 23.27
C LYS A 455 -3.27 -2.77 22.88
N ARG A 456 -3.26 -3.07 21.56
CA ARG A 456 -3.60 -4.42 21.09
C ARG A 456 -2.36 -5.25 20.78
N ALA A 457 -1.46 -4.79 19.88
CA ALA A 457 -0.31 -5.60 19.50
C ALA A 457 0.67 -5.76 20.68
N VAL A 458 1.05 -4.68 21.35
CA VAL A 458 1.95 -4.71 22.51
C VAL A 458 1.19 -5.17 23.76
N GLY A 459 0.23 -4.37 24.23
CA GLY A 459 -0.37 -4.57 25.55
C GLY A 459 -1.19 -5.86 25.69
N ARG A 460 -1.99 -6.23 24.65
CA ARG A 460 -2.84 -7.42 24.73
C ARG A 460 -2.17 -8.70 24.22
N HIS A 461 -1.32 -8.58 23.20
CA HIS A 461 -0.72 -9.75 22.54
C HIS A 461 0.76 -9.93 22.86
N GLY A 462 1.42 -8.99 23.52
CA GLY A 462 2.87 -9.08 23.84
C GLY A 462 3.76 -9.20 22.60
N ALA A 463 3.26 -8.73 21.44
CA ALA A 463 3.91 -8.96 20.15
C ALA A 463 5.22 -8.18 19.97
N GLU A 464 5.50 -7.20 20.83
CA GLU A 464 6.79 -6.49 20.88
C GLU A 464 7.96 -7.42 21.25
N ALA A 465 7.69 -8.52 21.96
CA ALA A 465 8.72 -9.51 22.27
C ALA A 465 9.23 -10.20 21.00
N ALA A 466 8.32 -10.56 20.07
CA ALA A 466 8.69 -11.13 18.77
C ALA A 466 9.46 -10.11 17.92
N LEU A 467 9.09 -8.82 17.97
CA LEU A 467 9.86 -7.76 17.31
C LEU A 467 11.26 -7.64 17.89
N GLY A 468 11.41 -7.61 19.22
CA GLY A 468 12.71 -7.55 19.88
C GLY A 468 13.60 -8.73 19.48
N ALA A 469 13.05 -9.96 19.51
CA ALA A 469 13.79 -11.17 19.13
C ALA A 469 14.24 -11.13 17.64
N ASP A 470 13.36 -10.76 16.70
CA ASP A 470 13.70 -10.64 15.27
C ASP A 470 14.81 -9.57 15.05
N LEU A 471 14.71 -8.43 15.74
CA LEU A 471 15.72 -7.38 15.60
C LEU A 471 17.08 -7.80 16.17
N HIS A 472 17.13 -8.44 17.34
CA HIS A 472 18.37 -8.98 17.90
C HIS A 472 18.98 -10.03 16.97
N ALA A 473 18.20 -10.97 16.46
CA ALA A 473 18.66 -11.97 15.51
C ALA A 473 19.24 -11.34 14.23
N ARG A 474 18.60 -10.29 13.68
CA ARG A 474 19.13 -9.56 12.51
C ARG A 474 20.43 -8.83 12.81
N ILE A 475 20.61 -8.27 14.00
CA ILE A 475 21.85 -7.62 14.40
C ILE A 475 22.99 -8.65 14.47
N ASP A 476 22.73 -9.82 15.05
CA ASP A 476 23.71 -10.90 15.18
C ASP A 476 24.05 -11.53 13.83
N ASP A 477 23.05 -11.65 12.94
CA ASP A 477 23.17 -12.18 11.56
C ASP A 477 23.61 -11.09 10.54
N ALA A 478 24.36 -10.10 10.98
CA ALA A 478 24.88 -9.04 10.12
C ALA A 478 26.43 -8.95 10.24
N PRO A 479 27.16 -9.85 9.56
CA PRO A 479 28.64 -9.81 9.60
C PRO A 479 29.17 -8.50 9.02
N GLY A 480 30.31 -8.05 9.53
CA GLY A 480 30.95 -6.81 9.06
C GLY A 480 30.46 -5.53 9.71
N ILE A 481 29.43 -5.57 10.56
CA ILE A 481 29.05 -4.41 11.37
C ILE A 481 30.05 -4.25 12.54
N PRO A 482 30.64 -3.04 12.74
CA PRO A 482 31.54 -2.79 13.86
C PRO A 482 30.85 -3.11 15.20
N LYS A 483 31.61 -3.73 16.15
CA LYS A 483 31.07 -4.14 17.45
C LYS A 483 30.37 -3.00 18.19
N VAL A 484 30.96 -1.80 18.22
CA VAL A 484 30.37 -0.62 18.88
C VAL A 484 29.00 -0.27 18.28
N TRP A 485 28.83 -0.44 16.97
CA TRP A 485 27.54 -0.18 16.30
C TRP A 485 26.52 -1.29 16.58
N ARG A 486 26.96 -2.53 16.62
CA ARG A 486 26.13 -3.68 17.01
C ARG A 486 25.59 -3.52 18.42
N ASP A 487 26.47 -3.25 19.40
CA ASP A 487 26.09 -3.01 20.80
C ASP A 487 25.10 -1.84 20.91
N ARG A 488 25.30 -0.78 20.12
CA ARG A 488 24.37 0.37 20.06
C ARG A 488 22.99 -0.02 19.55
N LEU A 489 22.90 -0.84 18.50
CA LEU A 489 21.62 -1.28 17.95
C LEU A 489 20.86 -2.19 18.91
N HIS A 490 21.54 -3.12 19.60
CA HIS A 490 20.95 -3.94 20.67
C HIS A 490 20.35 -3.05 21.76
N HIS A 491 21.12 -2.10 22.27
CA HIS A 491 20.67 -1.18 23.31
C HIS A 491 19.45 -0.32 22.87
N LEU A 492 19.45 0.17 21.64
CA LEU A 492 18.31 0.93 21.10
C LEU A 492 17.06 0.06 20.92
N THR A 493 17.24 -1.22 20.56
CA THR A 493 16.15 -2.19 20.46
C THR A 493 15.50 -2.38 21.83
N ASP A 494 16.30 -2.67 22.87
CA ASP A 494 15.79 -2.86 24.23
C ASP A 494 15.06 -1.63 24.75
N LYS A 495 15.61 -0.43 24.52
CA LYS A 495 14.96 0.83 24.89
C LYS A 495 13.64 1.05 24.18
N ALA A 496 13.56 0.76 22.86
CA ALA A 496 12.33 0.94 22.09
C ALA A 496 11.23 -0.03 22.57
N ILE A 497 11.58 -1.29 22.81
CA ILE A 497 10.68 -2.31 23.34
C ILE A 497 10.21 -1.94 24.75
N GLY A 498 11.12 -1.53 25.63
CA GLY A 498 10.80 -1.10 26.99
C GLY A 498 9.86 0.11 27.00
N PHE A 499 10.13 1.12 26.16
CA PHE A 499 9.27 2.30 26.03
C PHE A 499 7.87 1.94 25.51
N ALA A 500 7.77 1.05 24.52
CA ALA A 500 6.48 0.61 24.01
C ALA A 500 5.66 -0.15 25.06
N ARG A 501 6.30 -1.01 25.89
CA ARG A 501 5.67 -1.69 27.02
C ARG A 501 5.16 -0.72 28.08
N ASP A 502 5.97 0.27 28.46
CA ASP A 502 5.58 1.28 29.46
C ASP A 502 4.36 2.07 28.98
N VAL A 503 4.36 2.53 27.71
CA VAL A 503 3.21 3.24 27.14
C VAL A 503 1.97 2.35 27.03
N ALA A 504 2.14 1.08 26.69
CA ALA A 504 1.03 0.13 26.57
C ALA A 504 0.40 -0.24 27.93
N GLY A 505 1.23 -0.31 28.99
CA GLY A 505 0.84 -0.76 30.32
C GLY A 505 0.14 0.30 31.18
N ARG A 506 0.22 1.60 30.81
CA ARG A 506 -0.31 2.71 31.60
C ARG A 506 -1.24 3.59 30.78
N SER A 507 -2.49 3.75 31.24
CA SER A 507 -3.49 4.55 30.52
C SER A 507 -3.12 6.04 30.45
N GLU A 508 -2.46 6.57 31.46
CA GLU A 508 -1.98 7.95 31.52
C GLU A 508 -0.92 8.27 30.45
N ASN A 509 -0.23 7.24 29.94
CA ASN A 509 0.78 7.37 28.89
C ASN A 509 0.21 7.32 27.47
N GLU A 510 -1.11 7.27 27.27
CA GLU A 510 -1.73 7.17 25.95
C GLU A 510 -1.29 8.28 24.99
N ALA A 511 -1.02 9.48 25.48
CA ALA A 511 -0.52 10.61 24.69
C ALA A 511 0.81 10.30 23.97
N GLU A 512 1.63 9.40 24.52
CA GLU A 512 2.91 8.96 23.96
C GLU A 512 2.78 7.86 22.87
N ALA A 513 1.56 7.32 22.63
CA ALA A 513 1.35 6.20 21.72
C ALA A 513 1.92 6.44 20.31
N ARG A 514 1.79 7.66 19.80
CA ARG A 514 2.36 8.03 18.47
C ARG A 514 3.88 8.02 18.47
N ARG A 515 4.50 8.48 19.56
CA ARG A 515 5.96 8.52 19.72
C ARG A 515 6.51 7.10 19.87
N ALA A 516 5.90 6.28 20.73
CA ALA A 516 6.30 4.89 20.91
C ALA A 516 6.19 4.08 19.62
N THR A 517 5.07 4.21 18.86
CA THR A 517 4.90 3.58 17.54
C THR A 517 5.99 4.03 16.55
N SER A 518 6.32 5.34 16.53
CA SER A 518 7.39 5.86 15.67
C SER A 518 8.76 5.31 16.07
N THR A 519 9.04 5.21 17.39
CA THR A 519 10.31 4.69 17.91
C THR A 519 10.51 3.23 17.50
N LEU A 520 9.48 2.38 17.64
CA LEU A 520 9.53 0.99 17.16
C LEU A 520 9.88 0.93 15.65
N TYR A 521 9.22 1.72 14.83
CA TYR A 521 9.50 1.77 13.39
C TYR A 521 10.92 2.23 13.07
N HIS A 522 11.39 3.28 13.74
CA HIS A 522 12.73 3.82 13.45
C HIS A 522 13.84 2.88 13.89
N VAL A 523 13.71 2.25 15.05
CA VAL A 523 14.68 1.25 15.49
C VAL A 523 14.65 0.03 14.57
N ALA A 524 13.45 -0.49 14.24
CA ALA A 524 13.32 -1.61 13.31
C ALA A 524 13.97 -1.30 11.96
N SER A 525 13.73 -0.12 11.40
CA SER A 525 14.33 0.26 10.11
C SER A 525 15.84 0.48 10.20
N ALA A 526 16.37 1.00 11.32
CA ALA A 526 17.82 1.13 11.52
C ALA A 526 18.53 -0.23 11.56
N VAL A 527 17.93 -1.21 12.26
CA VAL A 527 18.43 -2.59 12.30
C VAL A 527 18.31 -3.25 10.93
N THR A 528 17.17 -3.10 10.27
CA THR A 528 16.94 -3.62 8.91
C THR A 528 17.99 -3.11 7.93
N PHE A 529 18.29 -1.81 7.95
CA PHE A 529 19.33 -1.24 7.09
C PHE A 529 20.73 -1.80 7.39
N ALA A 530 21.05 -2.06 8.65
CA ALA A 530 22.31 -2.67 9.02
C ALA A 530 22.41 -4.12 8.48
N TRP A 531 21.34 -4.90 8.63
CA TRP A 531 21.24 -6.28 8.16
C TRP A 531 21.26 -6.38 6.62
N GLU A 532 20.43 -5.59 5.92
CA GLU A 532 20.43 -5.51 4.46
C GLU A 532 21.78 -5.01 3.92
N GLY A 533 22.34 -3.98 4.56
CA GLY A 533 23.62 -3.39 4.17
C GLY A 533 24.77 -4.39 4.28
N SER A 534 24.78 -5.24 5.30
CA SER A 534 25.74 -6.32 5.43
C SER A 534 25.66 -7.32 4.26
N ARG A 535 24.44 -7.72 3.87
CA ARG A 535 24.19 -8.64 2.75
C ARG A 535 24.53 -8.04 1.40
N ILE A 536 24.10 -6.82 1.14
CA ILE A 536 24.38 -6.12 -0.13
C ILE A 536 25.89 -5.86 -0.27
N HIS A 537 26.56 -5.53 0.84
CA HIS A 537 28.00 -5.40 0.84
C HIS A 537 28.70 -6.73 0.48
N ALA A 538 28.25 -7.84 1.04
CA ALA A 538 28.77 -9.16 0.71
C ALA A 538 28.51 -9.55 -0.77
N MET A 539 27.35 -9.17 -1.33
CA MET A 539 26.99 -9.47 -2.72
C MET A 539 27.78 -8.64 -3.74
N ARG A 540 28.01 -7.36 -3.49
CA ARG A 540 28.56 -6.45 -4.51
C ARG A 540 29.42 -5.29 -3.99
N GLY A 541 29.86 -5.33 -2.74
CA GLY A 541 30.73 -4.32 -2.13
C GLY A 541 30.05 -2.99 -1.77
N ASP A 542 28.72 -2.88 -1.84
CA ASP A 542 28.00 -1.64 -1.56
C ASP A 542 27.59 -1.53 -0.09
N ALA A 543 28.22 -0.61 0.64
CA ALA A 543 27.99 -0.38 2.07
C ALA A 543 27.03 0.79 2.36
N ARG A 544 26.39 1.40 1.35
CA ARG A 544 25.56 2.61 1.54
C ARG A 544 24.46 2.43 2.58
N ARG A 545 23.82 1.25 2.62
CA ARG A 545 22.73 0.99 3.59
C ARG A 545 23.23 0.92 5.04
N LEU A 546 24.46 0.52 5.29
CA LEU A 546 25.08 0.65 6.62
C LEU A 546 25.17 2.11 7.06
N GLY A 547 25.43 3.03 6.11
CA GLY A 547 25.36 4.48 6.35
C GLY A 547 23.93 4.94 6.68
N LEU A 548 22.89 4.39 6.01
CA LEU A 548 21.50 4.72 6.30
C LEU A 548 21.08 4.32 7.71
N SER A 549 21.54 3.18 8.23
CA SER A 549 21.34 2.78 9.63
C SER A 549 21.79 3.88 10.60
N ARG A 550 22.98 4.45 10.37
CA ARG A 550 23.51 5.55 11.17
C ARG A 550 22.70 6.84 11.01
N LEU A 551 22.26 7.15 9.80
CA LEU A 551 21.43 8.33 9.54
C LEU A 551 20.07 8.25 10.26
N VAL A 552 19.44 7.08 10.30
CA VAL A 552 18.20 6.89 11.07
C VAL A 552 18.44 7.17 12.55
N VAL A 553 19.48 6.58 13.16
CA VAL A 553 19.78 6.79 14.58
C VAL A 553 20.09 8.25 14.88
N GLY A 554 20.83 8.96 14.01
CA GLY A 554 21.20 10.35 14.24
C GLY A 554 20.12 11.39 13.96
N HIS A 555 19.09 11.05 13.16
CA HIS A 555 18.08 12.03 12.71
C HIS A 555 16.64 11.69 13.12
N ARG A 556 16.36 10.46 13.58
CA ARG A 556 15.01 9.99 13.90
C ARG A 556 14.85 9.49 15.33
N LEU A 557 15.93 9.12 15.99
CA LEU A 557 15.99 8.64 17.37
C LEU A 557 16.78 9.60 18.26
#